data_0fd9a3be68873fcd1a3efaeb73c4d776
#
_entry.id   0fd9a3be68873fcd1a3efaeb73c4d776
#
_cell.length_a   1.000
_cell.length_b   1.000
_cell.length_c   1.000
_cell.angle_alpha   90.00
_cell.angle_beta   90.00
_cell.angle_gamma   90.00
#
_symmetry.space_group_name_H-M   'P 1'
#
loop_
_entity.id
_entity.type
_entity.pdbx_description
1 polymer ?
#
loop_
_entity_poly.entity_id
_entity_poly.type
_entity_poly.pdbx_seq_one_letter_code
_entity_poly.pdbx_strand_id
1 'polypeptide(L)'
;MKLIDYLKTIHTGWKEINIPLENITLKTLDLSLLFREIQLQQGFGTLHTYLVYPLLKRLKDAGFEIDKFYYPFENNLPEKPFILGCKKYFPDSNVVAFQHTAWYNDQLGMFLGSNESEYHPIADKIICSGHIYLNVLGNAGFPKDRLVSGPNLRYTSMYKESSEFNKLVKKPNILLPLTFDNDLAYDLINKVKIVSKEFPQLFVYIRRHPLLNYKELEGFLNEINFSIFEYADEGSMQDWFSNTDIILSTGGSIVIVETVAKGIPLIRIEPDNNFFLDPLACSNYPIKPVNSPDEIINAVK
;
A
#
# COMPACT_ATOMS: atom_id res chain seq x y z
N MET A 1 -30.24 -3.15 6.32
CA MET A 1 -30.38 -3.59 4.92
C MET A 1 -31.66 -4.40 4.75
N LYS A 2 -32.35 -4.31 3.61
CA LYS A 2 -33.55 -5.08 3.27
C LYS A 2 -33.21 -6.06 2.15
N LEU A 3 -33.98 -7.14 2.01
CA LEU A 3 -33.77 -8.14 0.94
C LEU A 3 -33.67 -7.51 -0.46
N ILE A 4 -34.51 -6.49 -0.71
CA ILE A 4 -34.49 -5.77 -2.00
C ILE A 4 -33.14 -5.10 -2.30
N ASP A 5 -32.39 -4.71 -1.27
CA ASP A 5 -31.07 -4.07 -1.44
C ASP A 5 -30.06 -5.10 -1.96
N TYR A 6 -30.10 -6.32 -1.42
CA TYR A 6 -29.26 -7.45 -1.90
C TYR A 6 -29.63 -7.85 -3.33
N LEU A 7 -30.92 -7.97 -3.65
CA LEU A 7 -31.36 -8.31 -5.00
C LEU A 7 -30.93 -7.26 -6.02
N LYS A 8 -31.03 -5.98 -5.70
CA LYS A 8 -30.54 -4.90 -6.56
C LYS A 8 -29.02 -4.95 -6.74
N THR A 9 -28.27 -5.25 -5.70
CA THR A 9 -26.82 -5.38 -5.74
C THR A 9 -26.41 -6.54 -6.65
N ILE A 10 -27.05 -7.71 -6.52
CA ILE A 10 -26.81 -8.85 -7.39
C ILE A 10 -27.14 -8.50 -8.84
N HIS A 11 -28.26 -7.81 -9.09
CA HIS A 11 -28.62 -7.37 -10.42
C HIS A 11 -27.60 -6.37 -11.02
N THR A 12 -27.05 -5.47 -10.20
CA THR A 12 -26.00 -4.53 -10.64
C THR A 12 -24.74 -5.30 -11.05
N GLY A 13 -24.24 -6.22 -10.21
CA GLY A 13 -23.09 -7.04 -10.55
C GLY A 13 -23.33 -7.92 -11.79
N TRP A 14 -24.54 -8.48 -11.92
CA TRP A 14 -24.89 -9.24 -13.13
C TRP A 14 -24.87 -8.37 -14.39
N LYS A 15 -25.33 -7.14 -14.33
CA LYS A 15 -25.23 -6.19 -15.46
C LYS A 15 -23.78 -5.89 -15.80
N GLU A 16 -22.94 -5.66 -14.80
CA GLU A 16 -21.55 -5.33 -14.98
C GLU A 16 -20.77 -6.43 -15.71
N ILE A 17 -20.95 -7.70 -15.31
CA ILE A 17 -20.30 -8.83 -15.99
C ILE A 17 -20.81 -9.08 -17.41
N ASN A 18 -21.95 -8.52 -17.77
CA ASN A 18 -22.53 -8.62 -19.11
C ASN A 18 -22.34 -7.35 -19.96
N ILE A 19 -21.57 -6.36 -19.49
CA ILE A 19 -21.16 -5.24 -20.35
C ILE A 19 -20.27 -5.80 -21.46
N PRO A 20 -20.63 -5.57 -22.75
CA PRO A 20 -19.78 -6.02 -23.85
C PRO A 20 -18.42 -5.35 -23.76
N LEU A 21 -17.36 -6.14 -23.82
CA LEU A 21 -16.02 -5.64 -24.01
C LEU A 21 -15.73 -5.57 -25.50
N GLU A 22 -15.40 -4.39 -25.99
CA GLU A 22 -14.85 -4.24 -27.33
C GLU A 22 -13.45 -4.88 -27.38
N ASN A 23 -12.92 -5.11 -28.58
CA ASN A 23 -11.58 -5.66 -28.74
C ASN A 23 -10.55 -4.72 -28.10
N ILE A 24 -9.98 -5.15 -26.98
CA ILE A 24 -8.99 -4.37 -26.24
C ILE A 24 -7.61 -4.82 -26.69
N THR A 25 -6.91 -3.94 -27.38
CA THR A 25 -5.56 -4.24 -27.89
C THR A 25 -4.55 -3.23 -27.37
N LEU A 26 -3.37 -3.70 -27.01
CA LEU A 26 -2.21 -2.87 -26.75
C LEU A 26 -1.16 -3.16 -27.84
N LYS A 27 -1.00 -2.23 -28.78
CA LYS A 27 -0.24 -2.46 -30.02
C LYS A 27 -0.79 -3.71 -30.77
N THR A 28 -0.03 -4.81 -30.80
CA THR A 28 -0.41 -6.08 -31.44
C THR A 28 -0.96 -7.12 -30.47
N LEU A 29 -0.97 -6.85 -29.17
CA LEU A 29 -1.40 -7.78 -28.15
C LEU A 29 -2.90 -7.63 -27.88
N ASP A 30 -3.66 -8.70 -28.04
CA ASP A 30 -5.05 -8.78 -27.66
C ASP A 30 -5.17 -9.04 -26.16
N LEU A 31 -5.75 -8.09 -25.43
CA LEU A 31 -5.97 -8.13 -24.00
C LEU A 31 -7.43 -8.48 -23.62
N SER A 32 -8.28 -8.80 -24.57
CA SER A 32 -9.72 -9.00 -24.35
C SER A 32 -10.01 -10.09 -23.31
N LEU A 33 -9.26 -11.19 -23.31
CA LEU A 33 -9.39 -12.25 -22.30
C LEU A 33 -9.03 -11.77 -20.89
N LEU A 34 -7.95 -11.03 -20.76
CA LEU A 34 -7.52 -10.47 -19.47
C LEU A 34 -8.60 -9.53 -18.91
N PHE A 35 -9.11 -8.62 -19.73
CA PHE A 35 -10.14 -7.69 -19.28
C PHE A 35 -11.46 -8.41 -18.96
N ARG A 36 -11.78 -9.48 -19.71
CA ARG A 36 -12.95 -10.32 -19.40
C ARG A 36 -12.83 -11.01 -18.06
N GLU A 37 -11.66 -11.53 -17.73
CA GLU A 37 -11.39 -12.16 -16.43
C GLU A 37 -11.49 -11.14 -15.29
N ILE A 38 -10.88 -9.97 -15.46
CA ILE A 38 -11.00 -8.86 -14.50
C ILE A 38 -12.47 -8.47 -14.28
N GLN A 39 -13.25 -8.36 -15.34
CA GLN A 39 -14.68 -8.02 -15.27
C GLN A 39 -15.48 -9.07 -14.48
N LEU A 40 -15.21 -10.35 -14.70
CA LEU A 40 -15.88 -11.45 -13.99
C LEU A 40 -15.51 -11.44 -12.49
N GLN A 41 -14.25 -11.26 -12.17
CA GLN A 41 -13.78 -11.20 -10.78
C GLN A 41 -14.37 -9.98 -10.06
N GLN A 42 -14.38 -8.81 -10.68
CA GLN A 42 -14.97 -7.61 -10.10
C GLN A 42 -16.48 -7.74 -9.93
N GLY A 43 -17.21 -8.26 -10.90
CA GLY A 43 -18.66 -8.38 -10.85
C GLY A 43 -19.18 -9.31 -9.75
N PHE A 44 -18.48 -10.41 -9.46
CA PHE A 44 -18.88 -11.39 -8.44
C PHE A 44 -18.14 -11.21 -7.11
N GLY A 45 -16.82 -10.99 -7.15
CA GLY A 45 -15.98 -10.92 -5.96
C GLY A 45 -16.26 -9.69 -5.08
N THR A 46 -16.80 -8.64 -5.66
CA THR A 46 -16.97 -7.34 -5.02
C THR A 46 -18.43 -6.92 -4.79
N LEU A 47 -19.38 -7.82 -4.96
CA LEU A 47 -20.82 -7.54 -4.78
C LEU A 47 -21.14 -6.84 -3.46
N HIS A 48 -20.45 -7.21 -2.38
CA HIS A 48 -20.66 -6.61 -1.06
C HIS A 48 -20.33 -5.10 -1.04
N THR A 49 -19.45 -4.62 -1.92
CA THR A 49 -19.08 -3.20 -1.97
C THR A 49 -20.23 -2.33 -2.47
N TYR A 50 -21.06 -2.85 -3.36
CA TYR A 50 -22.24 -2.12 -3.86
C TYR A 50 -23.33 -1.93 -2.81
N LEU A 51 -23.32 -2.72 -1.72
CA LEU A 51 -24.24 -2.56 -0.59
C LEU A 51 -24.03 -1.25 0.16
N VAL A 52 -22.88 -0.61 0.01
CA VAL A 52 -22.59 0.69 0.63
C VAL A 52 -23.55 1.76 0.10
N TYR A 53 -23.87 1.73 -1.19
CA TYR A 53 -24.80 2.71 -1.76
C TYR A 53 -26.23 2.67 -1.15
N PRO A 54 -26.94 1.53 -1.12
CA PRO A 54 -28.23 1.46 -0.45
C PRO A 54 -28.13 1.62 1.08
N LEU A 55 -26.99 1.35 1.72
CA LEU A 55 -26.79 1.64 3.13
C LEU A 55 -26.96 3.13 3.42
N LEU A 56 -26.34 4.00 2.62
CA LEU A 56 -26.47 5.45 2.76
C LEU A 56 -27.93 5.90 2.59
N LYS A 57 -28.67 5.27 1.67
CA LYS A 57 -30.11 5.49 1.58
C LYS A 57 -30.84 5.14 2.88
N ARG A 58 -30.49 4.01 3.51
CA ARG A 58 -31.12 3.58 4.77
C ARG A 58 -30.80 4.53 5.93
N LEU A 59 -29.61 5.09 5.97
CA LEU A 59 -29.26 6.12 6.94
C LEU A 59 -30.13 7.37 6.77
N LYS A 60 -30.29 7.85 5.54
CA LYS A 60 -31.18 8.99 5.25
C LYS A 60 -32.64 8.69 5.60
N ASP A 61 -33.16 7.51 5.19
CA ASP A 61 -34.53 7.06 5.49
C ASP A 61 -34.78 6.93 7.01
N ALA A 62 -33.73 6.68 7.82
CA ALA A 62 -33.77 6.61 9.28
C ALA A 62 -33.63 7.98 9.96
N GLY A 63 -33.55 9.07 9.19
CA GLY A 63 -33.52 10.42 9.71
C GLY A 63 -32.13 10.93 10.11
N PHE A 64 -31.06 10.25 9.74
CA PHE A 64 -29.73 10.77 10.00
C PHE A 64 -29.47 12.02 9.16
N GLU A 65 -28.97 13.06 9.80
CA GLU A 65 -28.40 14.26 9.17
C GLU A 65 -26.88 14.22 9.33
N ILE A 66 -26.14 14.31 8.21
CA ILE A 66 -24.69 14.14 8.18
C ILE A 66 -24.08 15.30 7.38
N ASP A 67 -23.27 16.12 8.05
CA ASP A 67 -22.60 17.26 7.43
C ASP A 67 -21.32 16.87 6.69
N LYS A 68 -20.62 15.84 7.18
CA LYS A 68 -19.33 15.43 6.63
C LYS A 68 -19.15 13.93 6.68
N PHE A 69 -18.63 13.40 5.59
CA PHE A 69 -18.16 12.02 5.49
C PHE A 69 -16.65 12.00 5.35
N TYR A 70 -16.00 11.11 6.08
CA TYR A 70 -14.57 10.89 6.00
C TYR A 70 -14.28 9.44 5.65
N TYR A 71 -13.31 9.18 4.76
CA TYR A 71 -12.88 7.84 4.44
C TYR A 71 -11.39 7.78 4.07
N PRO A 72 -10.72 6.63 4.26
CA PRO A 72 -9.35 6.42 3.79
C PRO A 72 -9.35 6.30 2.26
N PHE A 73 -8.49 7.07 1.60
CA PHE A 73 -8.42 7.14 0.15
C PHE A 73 -7.34 6.20 -0.40
N GLU A 74 -7.75 5.24 -1.18
CA GLU A 74 -6.89 4.31 -1.93
C GLU A 74 -7.32 4.16 -3.39
N ASN A 75 -8.32 4.92 -3.81
CA ASN A 75 -8.99 4.83 -5.10
C ASN A 75 -9.60 3.45 -5.40
N ASN A 76 -9.95 2.72 -4.35
CA ASN A 76 -10.51 1.38 -4.41
C ASN A 76 -11.98 1.37 -4.81
N LEU A 77 -12.45 0.21 -5.28
CA LEU A 77 -13.81 0.01 -5.73
C LEU A 77 -14.89 0.39 -4.68
N PRO A 78 -14.78 0.06 -3.38
CA PRO A 78 -15.79 0.42 -2.38
C PRO A 78 -16.03 1.92 -2.23
N GLU A 79 -15.04 2.74 -2.53
CA GLU A 79 -15.13 4.20 -2.42
C GLU A 79 -16.13 4.80 -3.43
N LYS A 80 -16.28 4.17 -4.60
CA LYS A 80 -17.13 4.68 -5.68
C LYS A 80 -18.61 4.68 -5.30
N PRO A 81 -19.22 3.55 -4.90
CA PRO A 81 -20.61 3.54 -4.45
C PRO A 81 -20.81 4.33 -3.16
N PHE A 82 -19.79 4.46 -2.31
CA PHE A 82 -19.84 5.32 -1.14
C PHE A 82 -20.00 6.79 -1.54
N ILE A 83 -19.14 7.33 -2.38
CA ILE A 83 -19.20 8.74 -2.83
C ILE A 83 -20.52 9.00 -3.56
N LEU A 84 -20.92 8.11 -4.48
CA LEU A 84 -22.19 8.24 -5.19
C LEU A 84 -23.40 8.28 -4.24
N GLY A 85 -23.38 7.41 -3.23
CA GLY A 85 -24.44 7.37 -2.23
C GLY A 85 -24.48 8.63 -1.36
N CYS A 86 -23.30 9.13 -0.92
CA CYS A 86 -23.21 10.40 -0.19
C CYS A 86 -23.82 11.54 -1.01
N LYS A 87 -23.38 11.71 -2.25
CA LYS A 87 -23.86 12.78 -3.14
C LYS A 87 -25.35 12.66 -3.46
N LYS A 88 -25.88 11.44 -3.55
CA LYS A 88 -27.29 11.20 -3.84
C LYS A 88 -28.22 11.45 -2.66
N TYR A 89 -27.85 10.98 -1.46
CA TYR A 89 -28.75 10.96 -0.30
C TYR A 89 -28.42 12.05 0.71
N PHE A 90 -27.22 12.61 0.66
CA PHE A 90 -26.76 13.71 1.51
C PHE A 90 -26.07 14.79 0.65
N PRO A 91 -26.82 15.46 -0.27
CA PRO A 91 -26.24 16.36 -1.28
C PRO A 91 -25.53 17.57 -0.65
N ASP A 92 -25.94 17.99 0.55
CA ASP A 92 -25.34 19.12 1.26
C ASP A 92 -24.13 18.74 2.11
N SER A 93 -23.80 17.44 2.19
CA SER A 93 -22.66 16.97 2.95
C SER A 93 -21.35 17.10 2.18
N ASN A 94 -20.25 17.30 2.91
CA ASN A 94 -18.91 17.29 2.36
C ASN A 94 -18.30 15.89 2.47
N VAL A 95 -17.81 15.35 1.37
CA VAL A 95 -17.10 14.07 1.33
C VAL A 95 -15.59 14.37 1.29
N VAL A 96 -14.88 13.95 2.33
CA VAL A 96 -13.45 14.21 2.50
C VAL A 96 -12.69 12.88 2.54
N ALA A 97 -11.77 12.72 1.64
CA ALA A 97 -10.90 11.57 1.53
C ALA A 97 -9.54 11.86 2.17
N PHE A 98 -8.96 10.87 2.85
CA PHE A 98 -7.62 10.97 3.43
C PHE A 98 -6.72 9.91 2.83
N GLN A 99 -5.63 10.33 2.24
CA GLN A 99 -4.55 9.41 1.93
C GLN A 99 -3.93 8.92 3.25
N HIS A 100 -3.90 7.61 3.46
CA HIS A 100 -3.37 7.02 4.69
C HIS A 100 -2.16 6.09 4.46
N THR A 101 -1.88 5.73 3.20
CA THR A 101 -0.73 4.91 2.80
C THR A 101 0.16 5.64 1.80
N ALA A 102 1.42 5.21 1.69
CA ALA A 102 2.26 5.60 0.58
C ALA A 102 1.73 4.97 -0.72
N TRP A 103 1.95 5.64 -1.85
CA TRP A 103 1.64 5.11 -3.17
C TRP A 103 2.91 4.85 -3.95
N TYR A 104 2.80 3.91 -4.87
CA TYR A 104 3.89 3.49 -5.73
C TYR A 104 3.59 3.93 -7.17
N ASN A 105 4.63 4.22 -7.95
CA ASN A 105 4.47 4.60 -9.36
C ASN A 105 3.77 3.51 -10.19
N ASP A 106 3.90 2.25 -9.77
CA ASP A 106 3.34 1.09 -10.47
C ASP A 106 1.92 0.74 -10.01
N GLN A 107 1.34 1.52 -9.10
CA GLN A 107 -0.03 1.33 -8.64
C GLN A 107 -1.01 1.95 -9.64
N LEU A 108 -1.25 1.27 -10.75
CA LEU A 108 -2.01 1.77 -11.89
C LEU A 108 -3.42 2.25 -11.54
N GLY A 109 -4.06 1.68 -10.51
CA GLY A 109 -5.36 2.13 -10.01
C GLY A 109 -5.40 3.57 -9.51
N MET A 110 -4.24 4.21 -9.30
CA MET A 110 -4.15 5.61 -8.90
C MET A 110 -4.09 6.59 -10.08
N PHE A 111 -4.03 6.11 -11.31
CA PHE A 111 -3.98 6.94 -12.51
C PHE A 111 -5.33 6.92 -13.21
N LEU A 112 -5.91 8.09 -13.42
CA LEU A 112 -7.15 8.20 -14.18
C LEU A 112 -6.86 8.17 -15.67
N GLY A 113 -7.70 7.46 -16.43
CA GLY A 113 -7.67 7.48 -17.88
C GLY A 113 -8.08 8.85 -18.43
N SER A 114 -7.85 9.06 -19.74
CA SER A 114 -8.27 10.27 -20.43
C SER A 114 -9.79 10.47 -20.26
N ASN A 115 -10.20 11.64 -19.79
CA ASN A 115 -11.58 12.02 -19.50
C ASN A 115 -12.26 11.22 -18.36
N GLU A 116 -11.58 10.28 -17.70
CA GLU A 116 -12.16 9.50 -16.61
C GLU A 116 -12.61 10.40 -15.45
N SER A 117 -11.90 11.48 -15.18
CA SER A 117 -12.27 12.44 -14.14
C SER A 117 -13.67 13.06 -14.31
N GLU A 118 -14.25 13.02 -15.49
CA GLU A 118 -15.61 13.52 -15.77
C GLU A 118 -16.68 12.57 -15.23
N TYR A 119 -16.39 11.28 -15.16
CA TYR A 119 -17.33 10.22 -14.78
C TYR A 119 -16.99 9.54 -13.46
N HIS A 120 -15.73 9.61 -13.07
CA HIS A 120 -15.22 8.97 -11.87
C HIS A 120 -15.79 9.65 -10.61
N PRO A 121 -16.39 8.90 -9.68
CA PRO A 121 -16.83 9.45 -8.41
C PRO A 121 -15.63 9.90 -7.59
N ILE A 122 -15.46 11.20 -7.42
CA ILE A 122 -14.34 11.79 -6.67
C ILE A 122 -14.90 12.56 -5.46
N ALA A 123 -14.25 12.45 -4.32
CA ALA A 123 -14.55 13.22 -3.10
C ALA A 123 -14.50 14.73 -3.35
N ASP A 124 -15.17 15.52 -2.51
CA ASP A 124 -15.12 16.98 -2.60
C ASP A 124 -13.74 17.52 -2.25
N LYS A 125 -13.01 16.81 -1.34
CA LYS A 125 -11.60 17.07 -1.03
C LYS A 125 -10.85 15.78 -0.84
N ILE A 126 -9.59 15.73 -1.30
CA ILE A 126 -8.64 14.67 -1.06
C ILE A 126 -7.44 15.27 -0.33
N ILE A 127 -7.26 14.88 0.93
CA ILE A 127 -6.13 15.32 1.75
C ILE A 127 -4.96 14.38 1.47
N CYS A 128 -3.97 14.90 0.76
CA CYS A 128 -2.75 14.17 0.39
C CYS A 128 -1.71 14.27 1.51
N SER A 129 -0.95 13.21 1.74
CA SER A 129 0.13 13.18 2.71
C SER A 129 1.35 13.97 2.23
N GLY A 130 1.23 15.30 2.25
CA GLY A 130 2.25 16.22 1.80
C GLY A 130 2.23 16.55 0.30
N HIS A 131 3.14 17.42 -0.11
CA HIS A 131 3.18 17.95 -1.48
C HIS A 131 3.59 16.93 -2.54
N ILE A 132 4.39 15.92 -2.18
CA ILE A 132 4.81 14.88 -3.12
C ILE A 132 3.58 14.16 -3.69
N TYR A 133 2.71 13.65 -2.81
CA TYR A 133 1.52 12.93 -3.24
C TYR A 133 0.44 13.83 -3.84
N LEU A 134 0.37 15.09 -3.42
CA LEU A 134 -0.47 16.07 -4.11
C LEU A 134 -0.08 16.21 -5.58
N ASN A 135 1.22 16.30 -5.87
CA ASN A 135 1.73 16.37 -7.24
C ASN A 135 1.49 15.05 -8.01
N VAL A 136 1.69 13.89 -7.36
CA VAL A 136 1.44 12.57 -7.95
C VAL A 136 -0.01 12.48 -8.42
N LEU A 137 -0.99 12.78 -7.54
CA LEU A 137 -2.41 12.73 -7.90
C LEU A 137 -2.78 13.76 -8.96
N GLY A 138 -2.26 14.98 -8.86
CA GLY A 138 -2.50 16.00 -9.85
C GLY A 138 -2.01 15.61 -11.26
N ASN A 139 -0.88 14.91 -11.33
CA ASN A 139 -0.34 14.35 -12.57
C ASN A 139 -1.07 13.08 -13.03
N ALA A 140 -1.69 12.35 -12.09
CA ALA A 140 -2.51 11.16 -12.34
C ALA A 140 -3.92 11.48 -12.86
N GLY A 141 -4.26 12.76 -13.08
CA GLY A 141 -5.54 13.20 -13.66
C GLY A 141 -6.61 13.60 -12.65
N PHE A 142 -6.33 13.60 -11.36
CA PHE A 142 -7.30 14.10 -10.35
C PHE A 142 -7.45 15.62 -10.42
N PRO A 143 -8.68 16.16 -10.21
CA PRO A 143 -8.94 17.58 -10.22
C PRO A 143 -8.13 18.32 -9.15
N LYS A 144 -7.26 19.24 -9.58
CA LYS A 144 -6.31 19.94 -8.69
C LYS A 144 -6.98 20.80 -7.63
N ASP A 145 -8.16 21.32 -7.90
CA ASP A 145 -8.98 22.12 -6.98
C ASP A 145 -9.55 21.30 -5.82
N ARG A 146 -9.56 19.98 -5.94
CA ARG A 146 -9.96 19.04 -4.88
C ARG A 146 -8.80 18.48 -4.06
N LEU A 147 -7.57 18.69 -4.51
CA LEU A 147 -6.37 18.20 -3.83
C LEU A 147 -5.89 19.18 -2.78
N VAL A 148 -5.66 18.72 -1.56
CA VAL A 148 -5.16 19.53 -0.45
C VAL A 148 -3.97 18.83 0.19
N SER A 149 -2.85 19.54 0.37
CA SER A 149 -1.73 19.02 1.15
C SER A 149 -2.08 19.04 2.64
N GLY A 150 -1.89 17.94 3.33
CA GLY A 150 -2.15 17.81 4.76
C GLY A 150 -1.18 16.84 5.45
N PRO A 151 -1.25 16.73 6.78
CA PRO A 151 -0.46 15.76 7.52
C PRO A 151 -0.97 14.34 7.27
N ASN A 152 -0.07 13.37 7.35
CA ASN A 152 -0.46 11.98 7.45
C ASN A 152 -0.72 11.63 8.91
N LEU A 153 -1.98 11.41 9.26
CA LEU A 153 -2.40 11.13 10.64
C LEU A 153 -1.84 9.80 11.17
N ARG A 154 -1.52 8.85 10.28
CA ARG A 154 -0.90 7.58 10.66
C ARG A 154 0.49 7.76 11.27
N TYR A 155 1.20 8.81 10.87
CA TYR A 155 2.59 9.06 11.28
C TYR A 155 2.74 10.15 12.35
N THR A 156 1.67 10.54 13.03
CA THR A 156 1.71 11.59 14.06
C THR A 156 2.67 11.28 15.20
N SER A 157 2.88 10.01 15.55
CA SER A 157 3.85 9.59 16.55
C SER A 157 5.31 9.80 16.11
N MET A 158 5.56 9.84 14.79
CA MET A 158 6.92 10.02 14.26
C MET A 158 7.44 11.45 14.38
N TYR A 159 6.53 12.43 14.45
CA TYR A 159 6.89 13.82 14.60
C TYR A 159 7.36 14.18 16.01
N LYS A 160 7.21 13.31 17.00
CA LYS A 160 7.44 13.62 18.41
C LYS A 160 8.87 13.41 18.89
N GLU A 161 9.68 12.60 18.18
CA GLU A 161 11.06 12.30 18.58
C GLU A 161 11.95 12.08 17.36
N SER A 162 12.91 12.97 17.12
CA SER A 162 14.05 12.69 16.27
C SER A 162 15.13 12.02 17.13
N SER A 163 15.40 10.75 16.89
CA SER A 163 16.58 10.11 17.46
C SER A 163 17.80 10.58 16.70
N GLU A 164 18.80 11.14 17.40
CA GLU A 164 20.11 11.37 16.80
C GLU A 164 20.81 10.02 16.60
N PHE A 165 20.77 9.49 15.36
CA PHE A 165 21.54 8.33 14.97
C PHE A 165 22.98 8.74 14.66
N ASN A 166 23.83 8.75 15.66
CA ASN A 166 25.26 9.07 15.53
C ASN A 166 26.17 8.01 16.17
N LYS A 167 25.83 6.73 16.04
CA LYS A 167 26.69 5.68 16.60
C LYS A 167 27.24 4.80 15.49
N LEU A 168 28.55 4.89 15.26
CA LEU A 168 29.31 3.82 14.63
C LEU A 168 29.27 2.60 15.56
N VAL A 169 28.43 1.62 15.22
CA VAL A 169 28.22 0.42 16.01
C VAL A 169 29.16 -0.67 15.52
N LYS A 170 29.93 -1.26 16.43
CA LYS A 170 30.87 -2.35 16.10
C LYS A 170 30.16 -3.66 15.68
N LYS A 171 28.88 -3.82 16.02
CA LYS A 171 28.02 -4.98 15.69
C LYS A 171 26.65 -4.44 15.37
N PRO A 172 26.35 -4.17 14.11
CA PRO A 172 25.06 -3.62 13.75
C PRO A 172 23.93 -4.65 13.90
N ASN A 173 22.84 -4.21 14.49
CA ASN A 173 21.58 -4.94 14.52
C ASN A 173 20.78 -4.60 13.27
N ILE A 174 20.46 -5.63 12.48
CA ILE A 174 19.67 -5.48 11.26
C ILE A 174 18.22 -5.85 11.56
N LEU A 175 17.29 -4.99 11.16
CA LEU A 175 15.86 -5.31 11.16
C LEU A 175 15.41 -5.61 9.73
N LEU A 176 14.72 -6.76 9.58
CA LEU A 176 14.08 -7.21 8.33
C LEU A 176 12.56 -7.16 8.51
N PRO A 177 11.88 -6.08 8.18
CA PRO A 177 10.44 -6.06 8.10
C PRO A 177 9.97 -6.78 6.83
N LEU A 178 9.40 -7.97 6.99
CA LEU A 178 8.90 -8.78 5.89
C LEU A 178 7.57 -8.23 5.36
N THR A 179 7.33 -8.40 4.08
CA THR A 179 6.03 -8.14 3.43
C THR A 179 5.08 -9.32 3.64
N PHE A 180 3.82 -9.18 3.22
CA PHE A 180 2.85 -10.28 3.22
C PHE A 180 3.07 -11.27 2.07
N ASP A 181 3.86 -10.91 1.07
CA ASP A 181 4.18 -11.73 -0.10
C ASP A 181 5.34 -12.67 0.24
N ASN A 182 5.12 -13.98 0.12
CA ASN A 182 6.10 -15.01 0.43
C ASN A 182 7.34 -14.91 -0.45
N ASP A 183 7.17 -14.66 -1.76
CA ASP A 183 8.30 -14.66 -2.69
C ASP A 183 9.24 -13.49 -2.40
N LEU A 184 8.69 -12.31 -2.11
CA LEU A 184 9.46 -11.14 -1.70
C LEU A 184 10.15 -11.35 -0.35
N ALA A 185 9.48 -11.98 0.60
CA ALA A 185 10.05 -12.28 1.92
C ALA A 185 11.22 -13.26 1.81
N TYR A 186 11.07 -14.32 1.00
CA TYR A 186 12.08 -15.36 0.82
C TYR A 186 13.29 -14.85 0.04
N ASP A 187 13.07 -14.03 -0.99
CA ASP A 187 14.17 -13.39 -1.72
C ASP A 187 15.01 -12.49 -0.81
N LEU A 188 14.35 -11.64 0.00
CA LEU A 188 15.02 -10.78 0.98
C LEU A 188 15.86 -11.61 1.98
N ILE A 189 15.28 -12.67 2.55
CA ILE A 189 15.98 -13.52 3.53
C ILE A 189 17.17 -14.24 2.89
N ASN A 190 17.04 -14.74 1.66
CA ASN A 190 18.15 -15.39 0.94
C ASN A 190 19.32 -14.42 0.71
N LYS A 191 19.04 -13.20 0.29
CA LYS A 191 20.07 -12.16 0.10
C LYS A 191 20.76 -11.85 1.43
N VAL A 192 20.00 -11.68 2.51
CA VAL A 192 20.56 -11.40 3.84
C VAL A 192 21.36 -12.58 4.39
N LYS A 193 20.95 -13.82 4.13
CA LYS A 193 21.72 -15.02 4.48
C LYS A 193 23.11 -15.02 3.81
N ILE A 194 23.19 -14.60 2.55
CA ILE A 194 24.49 -14.50 1.85
C ILE A 194 25.34 -13.42 2.51
N VAL A 195 24.77 -12.25 2.77
CA VAL A 195 25.44 -11.12 3.43
C VAL A 195 25.94 -11.50 4.81
N SER A 196 25.18 -12.27 5.59
CA SER A 196 25.56 -12.68 6.95
C SER A 196 26.81 -13.55 7.02
N LYS A 197 27.19 -14.22 5.92
CA LYS A 197 28.45 -15.00 5.85
C LYS A 197 29.68 -14.09 5.84
N GLU A 198 29.56 -12.91 5.23
CA GLU A 198 30.63 -11.90 5.19
C GLU A 198 30.75 -11.11 6.48
N PHE A 199 29.66 -11.05 7.25
CA PHE A 199 29.58 -10.32 8.52
C PHE A 199 29.07 -11.23 9.64
N PRO A 200 29.85 -12.20 10.13
CA PRO A 200 29.40 -13.16 11.14
C PRO A 200 29.00 -12.51 12.49
N GLN A 201 29.33 -11.22 12.69
CA GLN A 201 28.94 -10.44 13.86
C GLN A 201 27.56 -9.78 13.73
N LEU A 202 26.92 -9.81 12.54
CA LEU A 202 25.60 -9.25 12.34
C LEU A 202 24.57 -10.04 13.15
N PHE A 203 23.66 -9.31 13.76
CA PHE A 203 22.48 -9.89 14.38
C PHE A 203 21.25 -9.44 13.61
N VAL A 204 20.36 -10.39 13.27
CA VAL A 204 19.22 -10.17 12.42
C VAL A 204 17.93 -10.32 13.20
N TYR A 205 17.09 -9.28 13.19
CA TYR A 205 15.74 -9.31 13.70
C TYR A 205 14.75 -9.43 12.55
N ILE A 206 13.91 -10.46 12.55
CA ILE A 206 12.86 -10.65 11.54
C ILE A 206 11.53 -10.19 12.12
N ARG A 207 10.96 -9.14 11.54
CA ARG A 207 9.61 -8.68 11.83
C ARG A 207 8.64 -9.26 10.80
N ARG A 208 7.79 -10.19 11.23
CA ARG A 208 6.83 -10.85 10.35
C ARG A 208 5.64 -9.95 10.03
N HIS A 209 5.17 -9.99 8.81
CA HIS A 209 3.91 -9.33 8.47
C HIS A 209 2.73 -10.16 9.00
N PRO A 210 1.67 -9.56 9.58
CA PRO A 210 0.54 -10.31 10.15
C PRO A 210 -0.19 -11.25 9.17
N LEU A 211 -0.11 -10.97 7.86
CA LEU A 211 -0.73 -11.80 6.81
C LEU A 211 0.21 -12.85 6.22
N LEU A 212 1.49 -12.86 6.61
CA LEU A 212 2.45 -13.85 6.12
C LEU A 212 2.15 -15.23 6.73
N ASN A 213 2.26 -16.30 5.93
CA ASN A 213 2.09 -17.66 6.42
C ASN A 213 3.30 -18.09 7.25
N TYR A 214 3.14 -18.12 8.57
CA TYR A 214 4.25 -18.39 9.49
C TYR A 214 4.82 -19.79 9.38
N LYS A 215 3.97 -20.81 9.11
CA LYS A 215 4.44 -22.20 8.96
C LYS A 215 5.30 -22.39 7.71
N GLU A 216 4.92 -21.74 6.62
CA GLU A 216 5.69 -21.76 5.38
C GLU A 216 7.03 -21.03 5.56
N LEU A 217 7.02 -19.89 6.24
CA LEU A 217 8.25 -19.16 6.56
C LEU A 217 9.20 -19.97 7.43
N GLU A 218 8.71 -20.62 8.48
CA GLU A 218 9.53 -21.48 9.34
C GLU A 218 10.09 -22.68 8.57
N GLY A 219 9.28 -23.30 7.71
CA GLY A 219 9.74 -24.35 6.80
C GLY A 219 10.87 -23.88 5.91
N PHE A 220 10.71 -22.73 5.29
CA PHE A 220 11.72 -22.10 4.44
C PHE A 220 13.03 -21.78 5.20
N LEU A 221 12.94 -21.16 6.39
CA LEU A 221 14.12 -20.83 7.20
C LEU A 221 14.91 -22.09 7.60
N ASN A 222 14.22 -23.20 7.93
CA ASN A 222 14.84 -24.48 8.22
C ASN A 222 15.49 -25.10 6.98
N GLU A 223 14.83 -25.06 5.82
CA GLU A 223 15.36 -25.57 4.56
C GLU A 223 16.67 -24.91 4.19
N ILE A 224 16.73 -23.59 4.32
CA ILE A 224 17.95 -22.84 4.01
C ILE A 224 18.98 -22.81 5.15
N ASN A 225 18.71 -23.45 6.30
CA ASN A 225 19.57 -23.41 7.49
C ASN A 225 19.94 -21.98 7.94
N PHE A 226 18.98 -21.06 7.94
CA PHE A 226 19.18 -19.71 8.46
C PHE A 226 18.86 -19.68 9.95
N SER A 227 19.88 -19.54 10.80
CA SER A 227 19.76 -19.65 12.25
C SER A 227 20.25 -18.41 13.02
N ILE A 228 20.74 -17.37 12.31
CA ILE A 228 21.31 -16.16 12.91
C ILE A 228 20.22 -15.07 12.98
N PHE A 229 19.11 -15.37 13.61
CA PHE A 229 18.01 -14.41 13.73
C PHE A 229 17.20 -14.61 15.00
N GLU A 230 16.47 -13.56 15.38
CA GLU A 230 15.35 -13.62 16.34
C GLU A 230 14.11 -12.94 15.72
N TYR A 231 12.94 -13.38 16.19
CA TYR A 231 11.70 -12.73 15.78
C TYR A 231 11.45 -11.44 16.57
N ALA A 232 11.14 -10.38 15.83
CA ALA A 232 10.85 -9.05 16.35
C ALA A 232 9.33 -8.78 16.36
N ASP A 233 8.51 -9.75 16.76
CA ASP A 233 7.06 -9.69 16.64
C ASP A 233 6.37 -8.98 17.80
N GLU A 234 7.04 -8.85 18.93
CA GLU A 234 6.49 -8.18 20.12
C GLU A 234 6.58 -6.65 19.98
N GLY A 235 5.60 -5.95 20.53
CA GLY A 235 5.54 -4.51 20.51
C GLY A 235 5.24 -3.88 19.15
N SER A 236 5.34 -2.58 19.06
CA SER A 236 5.17 -1.82 17.82
C SER A 236 6.46 -1.80 16.98
N MET A 237 6.36 -1.44 15.70
CA MET A 237 7.55 -1.21 14.86
C MET A 237 8.46 -0.11 15.45
N GLN A 238 7.86 0.89 16.10
CA GLN A 238 8.60 2.01 16.68
C GLN A 238 9.49 1.59 17.86
N ASP A 239 9.06 0.57 18.62
CA ASP A 239 9.86 0.04 19.74
C ASP A 239 11.16 -0.61 19.23
N TRP A 240 11.10 -1.21 18.03
CA TRP A 240 12.26 -1.84 17.40
C TRP A 240 13.21 -0.85 16.74
N PHE A 241 12.73 0.31 16.31
CA PHE A 241 13.59 1.34 15.72
C PHE A 241 14.71 1.80 16.68
N SER A 242 14.45 1.84 17.98
CA SER A 242 15.45 2.23 18.98
C SER A 242 16.59 1.23 19.16
N ASN A 243 16.37 -0.03 18.77
CA ASN A 243 17.32 -1.13 18.91
C ASN A 243 17.93 -1.56 17.57
N THR A 244 17.67 -0.83 16.50
CA THR A 244 18.05 -1.18 15.14
C THR A 244 19.06 -0.16 14.61
N ASP A 245 20.15 -0.64 14.05
CA ASP A 245 21.16 0.20 13.43
C ASP A 245 20.94 0.37 11.94
N ILE A 246 20.44 -0.67 11.26
CA ILE A 246 20.18 -0.68 9.82
C ILE A 246 18.88 -1.45 9.55
N ILE A 247 18.07 -0.93 8.67
CA ILE A 247 16.88 -1.64 8.16
C ILE A 247 17.14 -2.07 6.72
N LEU A 248 16.93 -3.35 6.45
CA LEU A 248 16.92 -3.90 5.10
C LEU A 248 15.48 -4.25 4.75
N SER A 249 14.95 -3.66 3.68
CA SER A 249 13.55 -3.85 3.31
C SER A 249 13.40 -3.93 1.79
N THR A 250 12.48 -4.76 1.34
CA THR A 250 12.07 -4.82 -0.06
C THR A 250 10.80 -3.98 -0.30
N GLY A 251 10.40 -3.85 -1.54
CA GLY A 251 9.24 -3.07 -1.95
C GLY A 251 7.93 -3.50 -1.29
N GLY A 252 6.92 -2.64 -1.38
CA GLY A 252 5.60 -2.88 -0.79
C GLY A 252 5.50 -2.63 0.71
N SER A 253 6.60 -2.25 1.37
CA SER A 253 6.62 -2.01 2.81
C SER A 253 6.54 -0.52 3.16
N ILE A 254 5.53 -0.15 3.92
CA ILE A 254 5.39 1.21 4.46
C ILE A 254 6.51 1.55 5.47
N VAL A 255 7.14 0.54 6.05
CA VAL A 255 8.27 0.70 6.97
C VAL A 255 9.41 1.48 6.34
N ILE A 256 9.58 1.40 5.02
CA ILE A 256 10.55 2.21 4.26
C ILE A 256 10.36 3.72 4.54
N VAL A 257 9.12 4.21 4.46
CA VAL A 257 8.80 5.63 4.73
C VAL A 257 9.03 5.97 6.21
N GLU A 258 8.65 5.06 7.10
CA GLU A 258 8.82 5.24 8.54
C GLU A 258 10.30 5.32 8.93
N THR A 259 11.11 4.45 8.33
CA THR A 259 12.57 4.41 8.53
C THR A 259 13.23 5.71 8.13
N VAL A 260 12.89 6.23 6.94
CA VAL A 260 13.43 7.50 6.45
C VAL A 260 12.98 8.67 7.33
N ALA A 261 11.71 8.69 7.75
CA ALA A 261 11.19 9.74 8.62
C ALA A 261 11.87 9.77 9.99
N LYS A 262 12.38 8.63 10.47
CA LYS A 262 13.14 8.50 11.72
C LYS A 262 14.64 8.72 11.55
N GLY A 263 15.14 8.85 10.32
CA GLY A 263 16.56 8.99 10.03
C GLY A 263 17.39 7.72 10.27
N ILE A 264 16.74 6.54 10.31
CA ILE A 264 17.43 5.27 10.46
C ILE A 264 18.08 4.88 9.12
N PRO A 265 19.33 4.39 9.11
CA PRO A 265 19.94 3.85 7.90
C PRO A 265 19.08 2.78 7.24
N LEU A 266 18.81 2.94 5.94
CA LEU A 266 17.94 2.08 5.18
C LEU A 266 18.62 1.59 3.92
N ILE A 267 18.63 0.28 3.72
CA ILE A 267 19.00 -0.35 2.47
C ILE A 267 17.73 -0.92 1.84
N ARG A 268 17.34 -0.36 0.68
CA ARG A 268 16.21 -0.85 -0.09
C ARG A 268 16.69 -1.92 -1.06
N ILE A 269 16.09 -3.11 -1.01
CA ILE A 269 16.50 -4.26 -1.79
C ILE A 269 15.48 -4.52 -2.88
N GLU A 270 15.92 -4.41 -4.12
CA GLU A 270 15.11 -4.74 -5.30
C GLU A 270 15.03 -6.27 -5.46
N PRO A 271 13.83 -6.85 -5.61
CA PRO A 271 13.67 -8.29 -5.77
C PRO A 271 14.08 -8.74 -7.16
N ASP A 272 14.54 -10.02 -7.29
CA ASP A 272 15.04 -10.55 -8.56
C ASP A 272 13.92 -10.81 -9.57
N ASN A 273 12.78 -11.32 -9.12
CA ASN A 273 11.73 -11.85 -9.99
C ASN A 273 10.33 -11.25 -9.72
N ASN A 274 10.28 -10.06 -9.14
CA ASN A 274 9.00 -9.42 -8.79
C ASN A 274 9.07 -7.91 -9.00
N PHE A 275 7.90 -7.25 -9.02
CA PHE A 275 7.85 -5.79 -9.09
C PHE A 275 8.38 -5.15 -7.81
N PHE A 276 9.27 -4.17 -7.97
CA PHE A 276 9.75 -3.37 -6.85
C PHE A 276 8.84 -2.19 -6.60
N LEU A 277 7.87 -2.37 -5.73
CA LEU A 277 6.92 -1.32 -5.31
C LEU A 277 7.60 -0.39 -4.29
N ASP A 278 8.42 0.53 -4.78
CA ASP A 278 9.19 1.45 -3.94
C ASP A 278 8.35 2.66 -3.51
N PRO A 279 8.03 2.84 -2.21
CA PRO A 279 7.26 3.98 -1.72
C PRO A 279 8.03 5.30 -1.81
N LEU A 280 9.33 5.28 -2.06
CA LEU A 280 10.16 6.47 -2.25
C LEU A 280 10.39 6.84 -3.72
N ALA A 281 9.88 6.03 -4.66
CA ALA A 281 10.05 6.29 -6.10
C ALA A 281 9.50 7.65 -6.55
N CYS A 282 8.45 8.15 -5.87
CA CYS A 282 7.88 9.47 -6.12
C CYS A 282 8.64 10.60 -5.43
N SER A 283 9.68 10.29 -4.64
CA SER A 283 10.48 11.25 -3.89
C SER A 283 11.87 11.43 -4.53
N ASN A 284 12.54 12.51 -4.15
CA ASN A 284 13.94 12.72 -4.53
C ASN A 284 14.90 12.06 -3.54
N TYR A 285 14.56 10.87 -3.01
CA TYR A 285 15.43 10.15 -2.08
C TYR A 285 16.74 9.75 -2.77
N PRO A 286 17.91 10.17 -2.25
CA PRO A 286 19.16 10.12 -3.03
C PRO A 286 19.77 8.72 -3.14
N ILE A 287 19.43 7.82 -2.21
CA ILE A 287 20.01 6.47 -2.18
C ILE A 287 19.18 5.56 -3.08
N LYS A 288 19.83 4.97 -4.09
CA LYS A 288 19.19 4.01 -5.00
C LYS A 288 18.98 2.66 -4.29
N PRO A 289 17.97 1.88 -4.67
CA PRO A 289 17.87 0.49 -4.23
C PRO A 289 19.03 -0.33 -4.78
N VAL A 290 19.35 -1.42 -4.09
CA VAL A 290 20.38 -2.41 -4.46
C VAL A 290 19.70 -3.75 -4.78
N ASN A 291 20.32 -4.56 -5.63
CA ASN A 291 19.72 -5.81 -6.07
C ASN A 291 20.54 -7.03 -5.60
N SER A 292 21.85 -6.97 -5.75
CA SER A 292 22.72 -8.12 -5.50
C SER A 292 23.26 -8.17 -4.07
N PRO A 293 23.62 -9.36 -3.54
CA PRO A 293 24.31 -9.50 -2.27
C PRO A 293 25.58 -8.66 -2.16
N ASP A 294 26.37 -8.55 -3.24
CA ASP A 294 27.59 -7.75 -3.26
C ASP A 294 27.32 -6.26 -3.07
N GLU A 295 26.26 -5.75 -3.70
CA GLU A 295 25.82 -4.36 -3.48
C GLU A 295 25.33 -4.15 -2.06
N ILE A 296 24.60 -5.10 -1.46
CA ILE A 296 24.17 -5.04 -0.07
C ILE A 296 25.39 -5.03 0.86
N ILE A 297 26.38 -5.92 0.62
CA ILE A 297 27.63 -5.98 1.38
C ILE A 297 28.35 -4.62 1.35
N ASN A 298 28.42 -4.01 0.16
CA ASN A 298 29.06 -2.69 0.02
C ASN A 298 28.28 -1.56 0.71
N ALA A 299 26.96 -1.67 0.74
CA ALA A 299 26.10 -0.68 1.42
C ALA A 299 26.11 -0.84 2.95
N VAL A 300 26.45 -2.02 3.48
CA VAL A 300 26.58 -2.30 4.92
C VAL A 300 27.96 -1.87 5.47
N LYS A 301 29.01 -1.86 4.63
CA LYS A 301 30.37 -1.38 4.99
C LYS A 301 30.40 0.11 5.22
#